data_8a83a1603ad88537c5bba5554252b029
#
_entry.id   8a83a1603ad88537c5bba5554252b029
#
_cell.length_a   1.000
_cell.length_b   1.000
_cell.length_c   1.000
_cell.angle_alpha   90.00
_cell.angle_beta   90.00
_cell.angle_gamma   90.00
#
_symmetry.space_group_name_H-M   'P 1'
#
loop_
_entity.id
_entity.type
_entity.pdbx_description
1 polymer ?
#
loop_
_entity_poly.entity_id
_entity_poly.type
_entity_poly.pdbx_seq_one_letter_code
_entity_poly.pdbx_strand_id
1 'polypeptide(L)'
;MKKRDVLAALMAGGGISFLSSRLFDQYKNNRLSFSDLPDLAPFNPTADRDPADIASMPSVNIDDIPDPNGSGIVVAPENDLQDGFKHTERVVDVEGIDQLEDEEVNFYLEKIRNFDGDFAGDVYLSEINQLLLQPTIERLERVQRFIGHGNFNLIAFDEMLYFARNYEEIGEFDPAELAFMEEIFFNDATDYGFFGEKVNPALTHRINQNEVEKIGGSGHYLLKGDSLNQYQLIHKDVGEKLLLTSGIRNVVKQMHLFLSKTRQSNGNLSKASRSLAPPGYSFHGIGDFDVDKIGLGEANFTIDFSNTEEFQRLITLGYVDIRYTDTNRYGVRYEPWHIKII
;
A
#
# COMPACT_ATOMS: atom_id res chain seq x y z
N MET A 1 -26.28 -17.20 -12.30
CA MET A 1 -26.14 -18.11 -11.15
C MET A 1 -26.86 -17.51 -9.95
N LYS A 2 -27.64 -18.26 -9.21
CA LYS A 2 -28.37 -17.73 -8.04
C LYS A 2 -27.38 -17.59 -6.88
N LYS A 3 -27.50 -16.53 -6.07
CA LYS A 3 -26.62 -16.25 -4.87
C LYS A 3 -26.37 -17.47 -3.95
N ARG A 4 -27.25 -18.46 -3.99
CA ARG A 4 -27.12 -19.71 -3.23
C ARG A 4 -26.03 -20.64 -3.75
N ASP A 5 -25.68 -20.56 -5.06
CA ASP A 5 -24.74 -21.49 -5.70
C ASP A 5 -23.28 -21.08 -5.45
N VAL A 6 -23.02 -19.78 -5.24
CA VAL A 6 -21.70 -19.27 -4.87
C VAL A 6 -21.33 -19.63 -3.44
N LEU A 7 -22.31 -19.62 -2.51
CA LEU A 7 -22.09 -20.02 -1.13
C LEU A 7 -21.78 -21.52 -0.99
N ALA A 8 -22.38 -22.36 -1.84
CA ALA A 8 -22.14 -23.82 -1.85
C ALA A 8 -20.74 -24.17 -2.40
N ALA A 9 -20.20 -23.37 -3.34
CA ALA A 9 -18.84 -23.56 -3.88
C ALA A 9 -17.73 -23.20 -2.86
N LEU A 10 -17.97 -22.20 -2.01
CA LEU A 10 -17.05 -21.81 -0.94
C LEU A 10 -17.00 -22.85 0.21
N MET A 11 -18.09 -23.58 0.41
CA MET A 11 -18.16 -24.61 1.46
C MET A 11 -17.56 -25.97 1.03
N ALA A 12 -17.31 -26.20 -0.26
CA ALA A 12 -16.78 -27.48 -0.79
C ALA A 12 -15.25 -27.52 -0.86
N GLY A 13 -14.55 -26.37 -0.69
CA GLY A 13 -13.09 -26.32 -0.55
C GLY A 13 -12.70 -26.46 0.92
N GLY A 14 -12.48 -27.71 1.35
CA GLY A 14 -12.26 -28.07 2.75
C GLY A 14 -11.18 -27.25 3.44
N GLY A 15 -11.55 -26.55 4.52
CA GLY A 15 -10.63 -25.91 5.43
C GLY A 15 -11.09 -24.62 6.10
N ILE A 16 -12.35 -24.21 5.98
CA ILE A 16 -12.87 -23.05 6.70
C ILE A 16 -13.35 -23.50 8.09
N SER A 17 -12.52 -23.16 9.06
CA SER A 17 -12.66 -23.47 10.48
C SER A 17 -13.90 -22.82 11.14
N PHE A 18 -14.36 -23.40 12.24
CA PHE A 18 -15.52 -23.14 13.08
C PHE A 18 -15.84 -21.67 13.46
N LEU A 19 -14.91 -20.72 13.24
CA LEU A 19 -15.09 -19.30 13.61
C LEU A 19 -15.85 -18.50 12.55
N SER A 20 -15.73 -18.82 11.28
CA SER A 20 -16.51 -18.19 10.22
C SER A 20 -18.02 -18.49 10.37
N SER A 21 -18.34 -19.65 10.96
CA SER A 21 -19.71 -20.02 11.26
C SER A 21 -20.34 -19.13 12.35
N ARG A 22 -19.59 -18.67 13.36
CA ARG A 22 -20.10 -17.82 14.44
C ARG A 22 -20.40 -16.39 13.97
N LEU A 23 -19.51 -15.79 13.17
CA LEU A 23 -19.76 -14.47 12.56
C LEU A 23 -20.92 -14.54 11.57
N PHE A 24 -20.94 -15.60 10.76
CA PHE A 24 -22.04 -15.86 9.83
C PHE A 24 -23.38 -16.10 10.56
N ASP A 25 -23.36 -16.83 11.70
CA ASP A 25 -24.55 -17.05 12.52
C ASP A 25 -24.98 -15.78 13.27
N GLN A 26 -24.07 -14.91 13.69
CA GLN A 26 -24.38 -13.61 14.28
C GLN A 26 -25.01 -12.65 13.28
N TYR A 27 -24.48 -12.60 12.05
CA TYR A 27 -25.03 -11.84 10.94
C TYR A 27 -26.43 -12.38 10.52
N LYS A 28 -26.54 -13.70 10.37
CA LYS A 28 -27.80 -14.36 9.98
C LYS A 28 -28.92 -14.17 11.02
N ASN A 29 -28.54 -13.98 12.27
CA ASN A 29 -29.49 -13.79 13.39
C ASN A 29 -29.75 -12.30 13.71
N ASN A 30 -29.33 -11.38 12.84
CA ASN A 30 -29.58 -9.92 12.96
C ASN A 30 -29.11 -9.33 14.32
N ARG A 31 -28.04 -9.87 14.88
CA ARG A 31 -27.49 -9.44 16.19
C ARG A 31 -26.43 -8.34 16.09
N LEU A 32 -26.01 -7.98 14.88
CA LEU A 32 -25.12 -6.85 14.61
C LEU A 32 -25.84 -5.88 13.67
N SER A 33 -26.08 -4.67 14.13
CA SER A 33 -26.59 -3.58 13.32
C SER A 33 -25.49 -2.53 13.16
N PHE A 34 -25.54 -1.73 12.11
CA PHE A 34 -24.61 -0.61 11.86
C PHE A 34 -24.63 0.44 13.00
N SER A 35 -25.73 0.51 13.76
CA SER A 35 -25.90 1.39 14.91
C SER A 35 -25.16 0.94 16.18
N ASP A 36 -24.63 -0.28 16.19
CA ASP A 36 -23.95 -0.86 17.36
C ASP A 36 -22.41 -0.64 17.31
N LEU A 37 -21.92 0.01 16.25
CA LEU A 37 -20.53 0.39 16.13
C LEU A 37 -20.30 1.73 16.86
N PRO A 38 -19.23 1.87 17.67
CA PRO A 38 -18.94 3.13 18.32
C PRO A 38 -18.66 4.24 17.28
N ASP A 39 -19.21 5.42 17.51
CA ASP A 39 -18.91 6.65 16.76
C ASP A 39 -17.39 6.92 16.83
N LEU A 40 -16.67 6.61 15.77
CA LEU A 40 -15.24 6.87 15.66
C LEU A 40 -15.06 8.25 15.03
N ALA A 41 -14.46 9.15 15.81
CA ALA A 41 -13.99 10.44 15.29
C ALA A 41 -13.08 10.24 14.05
N PRO A 42 -13.10 11.15 13.07
CA PRO A 42 -12.27 11.04 11.90
C PRO A 42 -10.79 10.94 12.31
N PHE A 43 -10.11 9.91 11.80
CA PHE A 43 -8.69 9.67 12.04
C PHE A 43 -7.89 10.82 11.41
N ASN A 44 -7.20 11.59 12.24
CA ASN A 44 -6.20 12.55 11.80
C ASN A 44 -4.83 11.85 11.83
N PRO A 45 -4.19 11.59 10.68
CA PRO A 45 -2.90 10.90 10.62
C PRO A 45 -1.74 11.70 11.24
N THR A 46 -1.97 12.99 11.55
CA THR A 46 -0.99 13.90 12.15
C THR A 46 -1.26 14.21 13.63
N ALA A 47 -2.25 13.56 14.26
CA ALA A 47 -2.53 13.79 15.67
C ALA A 47 -1.35 13.31 16.53
N ASP A 48 -0.66 14.27 17.05
CA ASP A 48 0.43 14.33 18.01
C ASP A 48 0.70 13.03 18.78
N ARG A 49 1.88 12.44 18.53
CA ARG A 49 2.61 11.66 19.53
C ARG A 49 3.97 12.31 19.73
N ASP A 50 4.28 12.56 21.01
CA ASP A 50 5.55 13.10 21.44
C ASP A 50 6.70 12.23 20.89
N PRO A 51 7.71 12.81 20.20
CA PRO A 51 8.89 12.08 19.74
C PRO A 51 9.61 11.31 20.85
N ALA A 52 9.41 11.68 22.12
CA ALA A 52 9.96 11.01 23.29
C ALA A 52 9.32 9.64 23.57
N ASP A 53 8.04 9.41 23.19
CA ASP A 53 7.37 8.12 23.37
C ASP A 53 7.87 7.06 22.37
N ILE A 54 8.38 7.50 21.22
CA ILE A 54 8.93 6.61 20.18
C ILE A 54 10.35 6.13 20.56
N ALA A 55 11.09 6.90 21.34
CA ALA A 55 12.47 6.59 21.73
C ALA A 55 12.59 5.53 22.85
N SER A 56 11.49 5.20 23.53
CA SER A 56 11.48 4.28 24.67
C SER A 56 11.06 2.85 24.35
N MET A 57 10.66 2.54 23.11
CA MET A 57 10.29 1.19 22.71
C MET A 57 11.51 0.35 22.33
N PRO A 58 11.60 -0.92 22.78
CA PRO A 58 12.69 -1.80 22.38
C PRO A 58 12.67 -1.98 20.87
N SER A 59 13.77 -1.64 20.19
CA SER A 59 13.95 -1.97 18.78
C SER A 59 14.13 -3.49 18.65
N VAL A 60 13.14 -4.17 18.11
CA VAL A 60 13.30 -5.56 17.72
C VAL A 60 14.09 -5.57 16.41
N ASN A 61 15.27 -6.19 16.44
CA ASN A 61 16.04 -6.39 15.22
C ASN A 61 15.44 -7.56 14.45
N ILE A 62 15.03 -7.32 13.20
CA ILE A 62 14.43 -8.36 12.34
C ILE A 62 15.43 -9.48 12.06
N ASP A 63 16.74 -9.20 12.12
CA ASP A 63 17.81 -10.20 11.94
C ASP A 63 17.87 -11.24 13.08
N ASP A 64 17.24 -10.97 14.23
CA ASP A 64 17.19 -11.88 15.38
C ASP A 64 16.00 -12.86 15.33
N ILE A 65 15.20 -12.83 14.25
CA ILE A 65 14.05 -13.73 14.08
C ILE A 65 14.56 -15.09 13.57
N PRO A 66 14.35 -16.20 14.31
CA PRO A 66 14.69 -17.54 13.80
C PRO A 66 13.86 -17.83 12.54
N ASP A 67 14.48 -18.41 11.53
CA ASP A 67 13.77 -18.90 10.34
C ASP A 67 12.63 -19.86 10.77
N PRO A 68 11.36 -19.52 10.52
CA PRO A 68 10.23 -20.33 10.98
C PRO A 68 10.14 -21.71 10.33
N ASN A 69 10.94 -21.96 9.28
CA ASN A 69 10.86 -23.20 8.52
C ASN A 69 11.98 -24.19 8.80
N GLY A 70 12.92 -23.97 9.73
CA GLY A 70 13.92 -24.91 10.26
C GLY A 70 14.27 -26.18 9.46
N SER A 71 13.89 -26.24 8.20
CA SER A 71 14.18 -27.31 7.25
C SER A 71 15.43 -26.93 6.47
N GLY A 72 16.54 -27.56 6.79
CA GLY A 72 17.77 -27.47 6.02
C GLY A 72 17.50 -27.53 4.53
N ILE A 73 17.66 -26.40 3.85
CA ILE A 73 17.61 -26.33 2.39
C ILE A 73 18.84 -27.11 1.89
N VAL A 74 18.60 -28.29 1.31
CA VAL A 74 19.57 -28.93 0.44
C VAL A 74 19.73 -28.00 -0.77
N VAL A 75 20.86 -27.31 -0.81
CA VAL A 75 21.28 -26.52 -1.96
C VAL A 75 21.44 -27.47 -3.12
N ALA A 76 20.54 -27.39 -4.09
CA ALA A 76 20.77 -28.00 -5.41
C ALA A 76 21.90 -27.21 -6.11
N PRO A 77 22.78 -27.88 -6.89
CA PRO A 77 23.94 -27.23 -7.47
C PRO A 77 23.53 -26.15 -8.49
N GLU A 78 24.19 -25.00 -8.38
CA GLU A 78 24.21 -23.95 -9.39
C GLU A 78 24.55 -24.56 -10.75
N ASN A 79 23.63 -24.52 -11.69
CA ASN A 79 23.96 -24.55 -13.12
C ASN A 79 22.98 -23.66 -13.88
N ASP A 80 23.59 -22.67 -14.53
CA ASP A 80 23.16 -22.01 -15.75
C ASP A 80 21.85 -21.22 -15.75
N LEU A 81 21.88 -19.99 -15.23
CA LEU A 81 21.09 -18.88 -15.80
C LEU A 81 21.99 -17.64 -15.93
N GLN A 82 23.06 -17.75 -16.72
CA GLN A 82 23.59 -16.62 -17.46
C GLN A 82 22.79 -16.53 -18.75
N ASP A 83 21.70 -15.79 -18.73
CA ASP A 83 21.23 -15.18 -19.96
C ASP A 83 20.65 -13.79 -19.65
N GLY A 84 21.24 -12.84 -20.36
CA GLY A 84 21.18 -11.42 -20.13
C GLY A 84 19.74 -10.87 -19.97
N PHE A 85 19.55 -10.08 -18.95
CA PHE A 85 18.54 -9.04 -18.96
C PHE A 85 18.89 -8.06 -20.09
N LYS A 86 18.43 -8.36 -21.28
CA LYS A 86 18.23 -7.34 -22.30
C LYS A 86 17.11 -6.45 -21.78
N HIS A 87 17.45 -5.21 -21.44
CA HIS A 87 16.51 -4.10 -21.42
C HIS A 87 15.80 -4.05 -22.78
N THR A 88 14.71 -4.76 -22.89
CA THR A 88 13.65 -4.39 -23.80
C THR A 88 12.76 -3.43 -23.02
N GLU A 89 12.80 -2.15 -23.40
CA GLU A 89 11.68 -1.24 -23.15
C GLU A 89 10.41 -1.93 -23.64
N ARG A 90 9.76 -2.70 -22.78
CA ARG A 90 8.35 -2.96 -22.94
C ARG A 90 7.67 -1.70 -22.45
N VAL A 91 7.44 -0.79 -23.37
CA VAL A 91 6.24 0.03 -23.33
C VAL A 91 5.11 -0.99 -23.18
N VAL A 92 4.65 -1.21 -21.96
CA VAL A 92 3.42 -1.94 -21.73
C VAL A 92 2.35 -1.01 -22.28
N ASP A 93 1.94 -1.28 -23.51
CA ASP A 93 0.73 -0.72 -24.09
C ASP A 93 -0.36 -1.01 -23.07
N VAL A 94 -0.86 0.03 -22.43
CA VAL A 94 -2.10 -0.02 -21.67
C VAL A 94 -3.20 -0.05 -22.75
N GLU A 95 -3.34 -1.22 -23.37
CA GLU A 95 -4.24 -1.46 -24.52
C GLU A 95 -5.69 -1.09 -24.24
N GLY A 96 -6.05 -0.83 -22.95
CA GLY A 96 -7.42 -0.49 -22.57
C GLY A 96 -7.78 0.97 -22.79
N ILE A 97 -6.89 1.94 -22.56
CA ILE A 97 -7.25 3.38 -22.57
C ILE A 97 -7.12 3.97 -23.99
N ASP A 98 -6.20 3.47 -24.81
CA ASP A 98 -6.03 3.95 -26.19
C ASP A 98 -7.19 3.56 -27.12
N GLN A 99 -8.13 2.71 -26.65
CA GLN A 99 -9.35 2.31 -27.35
C GLN A 99 -10.61 3.01 -26.85
N LEU A 100 -10.49 3.87 -25.80
CA LEU A 100 -11.65 4.60 -25.28
C LEU A 100 -12.04 5.73 -26.23
N GLU A 101 -13.34 5.92 -26.38
CA GLU A 101 -13.90 7.09 -27.05
C GLU A 101 -13.57 8.37 -26.24
N ASP A 102 -13.51 9.52 -26.90
CA ASP A 102 -13.16 10.81 -26.27
C ASP A 102 -13.99 11.13 -25.02
N GLU A 103 -15.26 10.73 -24.99
CA GLU A 103 -16.16 10.92 -23.84
C GLU A 103 -15.72 10.07 -22.63
N GLU A 104 -15.26 8.85 -22.86
CA GLU A 104 -14.77 7.94 -21.81
C GLU A 104 -13.44 8.45 -21.24
N VAL A 105 -12.55 8.94 -22.10
CA VAL A 105 -11.29 9.58 -21.66
C VAL A 105 -11.58 10.81 -20.81
N ASN A 106 -12.51 11.66 -21.22
CA ASN A 106 -12.89 12.85 -20.45
C ASN A 106 -13.49 12.49 -19.09
N PHE A 107 -14.35 11.46 -19.03
CA PHE A 107 -14.93 10.97 -17.78
C PHE A 107 -13.87 10.38 -16.84
N TYR A 108 -12.90 9.66 -17.40
CA TYR A 108 -11.75 9.16 -16.66
C TYR A 108 -10.92 10.30 -16.05
N LEU A 109 -10.56 11.32 -16.85
CA LEU A 109 -9.82 12.49 -16.38
C LEU A 109 -10.61 13.29 -15.33
N GLU A 110 -11.93 13.37 -15.46
CA GLU A 110 -12.79 13.97 -14.46
C GLU A 110 -12.67 13.23 -13.12
N LYS A 111 -12.69 11.88 -13.13
CA LYS A 111 -12.55 11.07 -11.92
C LYS A 111 -11.22 11.30 -11.20
N ILE A 112 -10.10 11.37 -11.92
CA ILE A 112 -8.78 11.58 -11.29
C ILE A 112 -8.60 13.03 -10.80
N ARG A 113 -9.21 14.01 -11.45
CA ARG A 113 -9.21 15.42 -11.01
C ARG A 113 -10.09 15.65 -9.79
N ASN A 114 -11.23 14.96 -9.74
CA ASN A 114 -12.17 14.99 -8.62
C ASN A 114 -12.07 13.69 -7.79
N PHE A 115 -10.85 13.29 -7.46
CA PHE A 115 -10.53 11.98 -6.86
C PHE A 115 -11.29 11.68 -5.56
N ASP A 116 -11.71 12.70 -4.82
CA ASP A 116 -12.53 12.60 -3.61
C ASP A 116 -14.04 12.56 -3.88
N GLY A 117 -14.47 12.68 -5.13
CA GLY A 117 -15.87 12.55 -5.54
C GLY A 117 -16.35 11.09 -5.49
N ASP A 118 -17.66 10.91 -5.37
CA ASP A 118 -18.33 9.63 -5.58
C ASP A 118 -18.94 9.61 -6.97
N PHE A 119 -18.71 8.55 -7.74
CA PHE A 119 -19.14 8.44 -9.12
C PHE A 119 -20.04 7.22 -9.33
N ALA A 120 -20.93 7.32 -10.30
CA ALA A 120 -21.71 6.19 -10.75
C ALA A 120 -20.76 5.08 -11.24
N GLY A 121 -20.96 3.85 -10.77
CA GLY A 121 -20.12 2.71 -11.09
C GLY A 121 -18.89 2.54 -10.20
N ASP A 122 -18.70 3.37 -9.16
CA ASP A 122 -17.69 3.11 -8.13
C ASP A 122 -17.96 1.76 -7.45
N VAL A 123 -16.88 1.01 -7.22
CA VAL A 123 -16.91 -0.31 -6.59
C VAL A 123 -16.67 -0.17 -5.09
N TYR A 124 -17.50 -0.84 -4.31
CA TYR A 124 -17.46 -0.83 -2.87
C TYR A 124 -17.12 -2.21 -2.32
N LEU A 125 -16.56 -2.25 -1.13
CA LEU A 125 -16.42 -3.50 -0.36
C LEU A 125 -17.79 -4.16 -0.17
N SER A 126 -17.80 -5.50 -0.19
CA SER A 126 -18.97 -6.28 0.23
C SER A 126 -19.33 -5.96 1.69
N GLU A 127 -20.59 -6.16 2.09
CA GLU A 127 -21.04 -5.95 3.49
C GLU A 127 -20.16 -6.71 4.51
N ILE A 128 -19.73 -7.93 4.17
CA ILE A 128 -18.86 -8.73 5.03
C ILE A 128 -17.47 -8.08 5.14
N ASN A 129 -16.88 -7.65 4.03
CA ASN A 129 -15.57 -7.03 4.03
C ASN A 129 -15.57 -5.66 4.71
N GLN A 130 -16.68 -4.93 4.69
CA GLN A 130 -16.84 -3.70 5.46
C GLN A 130 -16.76 -3.95 6.98
N LEU A 131 -17.32 -5.08 7.47
CA LEU A 131 -17.20 -5.46 8.88
C LEU A 131 -15.76 -5.86 9.27
N LEU A 132 -14.99 -6.40 8.33
CA LEU A 132 -13.60 -6.81 8.56
C LEU A 132 -12.61 -5.66 8.45
N LEU A 133 -12.98 -4.57 7.78
CA LEU A 133 -12.09 -3.45 7.45
C LEU A 133 -11.43 -2.84 8.69
N GLN A 134 -12.23 -2.44 9.68
CA GLN A 134 -11.73 -1.80 10.89
C GLN A 134 -10.85 -2.73 11.74
N PRO A 135 -11.28 -3.98 12.10
CA PRO A 135 -10.44 -4.90 12.86
C PRO A 135 -9.09 -5.20 12.20
N THR A 136 -9.09 -5.38 10.85
CA THR A 136 -7.86 -5.64 10.08
C THR A 136 -6.90 -4.44 10.16
N ILE A 137 -7.40 -3.22 9.97
CA ILE A 137 -6.58 -2.00 10.09
C ILE A 137 -5.99 -1.90 11.49
N GLU A 138 -6.79 -2.06 12.54
CA GLU A 138 -6.32 -1.97 13.93
C GLU A 138 -5.24 -3.01 14.25
N ARG A 139 -5.33 -4.21 13.68
CA ARG A 139 -4.30 -5.23 13.85
C ARG A 139 -3.01 -4.86 13.12
N LEU A 140 -3.09 -4.37 11.87
CA LEU A 140 -1.94 -3.83 11.15
C LEU A 140 -1.30 -2.64 11.89
N GLU A 141 -2.08 -1.78 12.51
CA GLU A 141 -1.58 -0.69 13.36
C GLU A 141 -0.88 -1.20 14.62
N ARG A 142 -1.36 -2.31 15.23
CA ARG A 142 -0.64 -2.94 16.36
C ARG A 142 0.70 -3.50 15.92
N VAL A 143 0.77 -4.16 14.75
CA VAL A 143 2.06 -4.58 14.17
C VAL A 143 2.97 -3.37 13.99
N GLN A 144 2.49 -2.30 13.34
CA GLN A 144 3.29 -1.10 13.09
C GLN A 144 3.82 -0.47 14.39
N ARG A 145 3.00 -0.39 15.43
CA ARG A 145 3.45 0.13 16.75
C ARG A 145 4.48 -0.77 17.39
N PHE A 146 4.34 -2.08 17.26
CA PHE A 146 5.23 -3.06 17.89
C PHE A 146 6.61 -3.06 17.25
N ILE A 147 6.71 -3.11 15.91
CA ILE A 147 8.00 -3.19 15.20
C ILE A 147 8.59 -1.82 14.83
N GLY A 148 7.82 -0.74 14.99
CA GLY A 148 8.19 0.63 14.62
C GLY A 148 7.89 0.97 13.15
N HIS A 149 7.65 2.27 12.90
CA HIS A 149 7.22 2.78 11.58
C HIS A 149 8.21 2.47 10.46
N GLY A 150 9.52 2.59 10.71
CA GLY A 150 10.55 2.31 9.71
C GLY A 150 10.52 0.85 9.27
N ASN A 151 10.56 -0.07 10.21
CA ASN A 151 10.54 -1.52 9.94
C ASN A 151 9.22 -1.97 9.29
N PHE A 152 8.11 -1.32 9.62
CA PHE A 152 6.81 -1.61 9.01
C PHE A 152 6.77 -1.31 7.50
N ASN A 153 7.65 -0.45 6.99
CA ASN A 153 7.78 -0.25 5.54
C ASN A 153 8.41 -1.46 4.84
N LEU A 154 9.21 -2.26 5.56
CA LEU A 154 10.01 -3.35 5.00
C LEU A 154 9.41 -4.75 5.24
N ILE A 155 8.61 -4.91 6.29
CA ILE A 155 8.11 -6.21 6.74
C ILE A 155 7.39 -6.98 5.64
N ALA A 156 7.70 -8.28 5.50
CA ALA A 156 6.99 -9.19 4.64
C ALA A 156 5.70 -9.71 5.31
N PHE A 157 4.77 -10.22 4.52
CA PHE A 157 3.46 -10.68 5.01
C PHE A 157 3.60 -11.87 5.98
N ASP A 158 4.44 -12.83 5.69
CA ASP A 158 4.71 -13.98 6.55
C ASP A 158 5.45 -13.59 7.85
N GLU A 159 6.35 -12.61 7.82
CA GLU A 159 6.97 -12.04 9.01
C GLU A 159 5.94 -11.33 9.91
N MET A 160 5.04 -10.56 9.30
CA MET A 160 3.92 -9.96 10.02
C MET A 160 3.07 -11.02 10.74
N LEU A 161 2.74 -12.13 10.06
CA LEU A 161 1.99 -13.23 10.67
C LEU A 161 2.77 -13.89 11.80
N TYR A 162 4.10 -14.03 11.66
CA TYR A 162 4.94 -14.56 12.73
C TYR A 162 4.87 -13.67 13.98
N PHE A 163 5.00 -12.36 13.84
CA PHE A 163 4.86 -11.42 14.96
C PHE A 163 3.46 -11.50 15.59
N ALA A 164 2.42 -11.52 14.79
CA ALA A 164 1.05 -11.58 15.29
C ALA A 164 0.74 -12.85 16.12
N ARG A 165 1.34 -13.98 15.76
CA ARG A 165 1.17 -15.24 16.49
C ARG A 165 1.98 -15.34 17.77
N ASN A 166 3.13 -14.66 17.83
CA ASN A 166 4.07 -14.82 18.93
C ASN A 166 3.99 -13.68 19.97
N TYR A 167 3.29 -12.59 19.67
CA TYR A 167 3.19 -11.43 20.56
C TYR A 167 1.73 -11.05 20.80
N GLU A 168 1.32 -11.19 22.06
CA GLU A 168 -0.07 -10.99 22.51
C GLU A 168 -0.54 -9.53 22.29
N GLU A 169 0.40 -8.57 22.36
CA GLU A 169 0.15 -7.15 22.09
C GLU A 169 -0.36 -6.88 20.67
N ILE A 170 -0.01 -7.74 19.73
CA ILE A 170 -0.52 -7.69 18.35
C ILE A 170 -1.79 -8.56 18.25
N GLY A 171 -1.69 -9.80 18.71
CA GLY A 171 -2.72 -10.83 18.60
C GLY A 171 -2.81 -11.42 17.20
N GLU A 172 -3.13 -12.69 17.12
CA GLU A 172 -3.22 -13.44 15.86
C GLU A 172 -4.32 -12.88 14.96
N PHE A 173 -4.04 -12.81 13.63
CA PHE A 173 -5.05 -12.44 12.64
C PHE A 173 -6.14 -13.52 12.58
N ASP A 174 -7.40 -13.09 12.56
CA ASP A 174 -8.52 -13.98 12.31
C ASP A 174 -8.44 -14.52 10.86
N PRO A 175 -8.80 -15.80 10.61
CA PRO A 175 -8.86 -16.34 9.24
C PRO A 175 -9.68 -15.48 8.27
N ALA A 176 -10.73 -14.82 8.75
CA ALA A 176 -11.53 -13.92 7.91
C ALA A 176 -10.77 -12.62 7.56
N GLU A 177 -9.97 -12.07 8.48
CA GLU A 177 -9.08 -10.92 8.21
C GLU A 177 -8.01 -11.29 7.17
N LEU A 178 -7.45 -12.51 7.26
CA LEU A 178 -6.48 -13.02 6.28
C LEU A 178 -7.12 -13.18 4.90
N ALA A 179 -8.27 -13.83 4.81
CA ALA A 179 -9.00 -14.01 3.56
C ALA A 179 -9.39 -12.65 2.93
N PHE A 180 -9.75 -11.66 3.74
CA PHE A 180 -10.04 -10.32 3.28
C PHE A 180 -8.79 -9.64 2.69
N MET A 181 -7.64 -9.71 3.37
CA MET A 181 -6.39 -9.14 2.84
C MET A 181 -5.93 -9.85 1.56
N GLU A 182 -6.08 -11.17 1.47
CA GLU A 182 -5.80 -11.95 0.26
C GLU A 182 -6.73 -11.53 -0.89
N GLU A 183 -8.02 -11.37 -0.64
CA GLU A 183 -8.97 -10.90 -1.64
C GLU A 183 -8.56 -9.52 -2.19
N ILE A 184 -8.25 -8.55 -1.32
CA ILE A 184 -7.80 -7.21 -1.74
C ILE A 184 -6.50 -7.29 -2.54
N PHE A 185 -5.58 -8.19 -2.19
CA PHE A 185 -4.33 -8.34 -2.91
C PHE A 185 -4.50 -9.01 -4.28
N PHE A 186 -5.35 -10.04 -4.39
CA PHE A 186 -5.49 -10.83 -5.62
C PHE A 186 -6.59 -10.32 -6.57
N ASN A 187 -7.47 -9.44 -6.13
CA ASN A 187 -8.45 -8.81 -7.00
C ASN A 187 -7.78 -8.05 -8.16
N ASP A 188 -8.45 -8.02 -9.29
CA ASP A 188 -8.04 -7.19 -10.41
C ASP A 188 -8.33 -5.72 -10.09
N ALA A 189 -7.29 -4.91 -10.01
CA ALA A 189 -7.40 -3.50 -9.67
C ALA A 189 -8.10 -2.68 -10.77
N THR A 190 -8.18 -3.18 -11.98
CA THR A 190 -8.90 -2.54 -13.08
C THR A 190 -10.39 -2.49 -12.82
N ASP A 191 -10.95 -3.47 -12.09
CA ASP A 191 -12.37 -3.53 -11.73
C ASP A 191 -12.82 -2.28 -10.96
N TYR A 192 -11.93 -1.64 -10.20
CA TYR A 192 -12.22 -0.41 -9.46
C TYR A 192 -11.43 0.81 -9.94
N GLY A 193 -10.92 0.75 -11.18
CA GLY A 193 -10.41 1.91 -11.92
C GLY A 193 -8.94 2.25 -11.68
N PHE A 194 -8.13 1.28 -11.23
CA PHE A 194 -6.68 1.40 -11.20
C PHE A 194 -6.07 0.59 -12.36
N PHE A 195 -5.30 1.25 -13.24
CA PHE A 195 -4.79 0.70 -14.49
C PHE A 195 -3.26 0.51 -14.52
N GLY A 196 -2.60 0.60 -13.36
CA GLY A 196 -1.16 0.31 -13.24
C GLY A 196 -0.89 -1.20 -13.25
N GLU A 197 0.34 -1.57 -13.57
CA GLU A 197 0.79 -2.95 -13.49
C GLU A 197 1.02 -3.40 -12.04
N LYS A 198 0.88 -4.72 -11.80
CA LYS A 198 1.17 -5.32 -10.50
C LYS A 198 2.68 -5.59 -10.37
N VAL A 199 3.40 -4.64 -9.81
CA VAL A 199 4.87 -4.66 -9.68
C VAL A 199 5.37 -5.68 -8.66
N ASN A 200 4.57 -6.01 -7.65
CA ASN A 200 4.84 -7.06 -6.66
C ASN A 200 3.75 -8.15 -6.74
N PRO A 201 3.93 -9.20 -7.54
CA PRO A 201 2.90 -10.22 -7.75
C PRO A 201 2.76 -11.21 -6.59
N ALA A 202 3.70 -11.27 -5.66
CA ALA A 202 3.69 -12.16 -4.51
C ALA A 202 3.26 -11.42 -3.23
N LEU A 203 2.21 -11.90 -2.56
CA LEU A 203 1.77 -11.35 -1.28
C LEU A 203 2.88 -11.41 -0.21
N THR A 204 3.69 -12.48 -0.26
CA THR A 204 4.82 -12.75 0.64
C THR A 204 6.14 -12.15 0.14
N HIS A 205 6.09 -11.17 -0.77
CA HIS A 205 7.30 -10.49 -1.26
C HIS A 205 8.16 -9.99 -0.10
N ARG A 206 9.47 -10.22 -0.20
CA ARG A 206 10.46 -9.80 0.80
C ARG A 206 11.39 -8.75 0.20
N ILE A 207 11.62 -7.70 0.95
CA ILE A 207 12.65 -6.70 0.64
C ILE A 207 13.96 -7.17 1.29
N ASN A 208 15.02 -7.30 0.49
CA ASN A 208 16.34 -7.58 1.02
C ASN A 208 16.85 -6.36 1.80
N GLN A 209 17.02 -6.50 3.10
CA GLN A 209 17.47 -5.41 3.98
C GLN A 209 18.88 -4.91 3.66
N ASN A 210 19.73 -5.75 3.05
CA ASN A 210 21.06 -5.32 2.59
C ASN A 210 20.99 -4.38 1.38
N GLU A 211 19.86 -4.35 0.66
CA GLU A 211 19.62 -3.50 -0.52
C GLU A 211 18.93 -2.19 -0.19
N VAL A 212 18.64 -1.91 1.06
CA VAL A 212 18.03 -0.64 1.49
C VAL A 212 18.97 0.18 2.36
N GLU A 213 18.75 1.49 2.39
CA GLU A 213 19.45 2.43 3.25
C GLU A 213 18.45 3.33 3.96
N LYS A 214 18.61 3.45 5.28
CA LYS A 214 17.77 4.33 6.10
C LYS A 214 18.19 5.77 5.94
N ILE A 215 17.25 6.63 5.57
CA ILE A 215 17.51 8.07 5.42
C ILE A 215 17.32 8.75 6.76
N GLY A 216 18.39 9.33 7.26
CA GLY A 216 18.41 10.00 8.57
C GLY A 216 17.34 11.09 8.67
N GLY A 217 16.64 11.13 9.80
CA GLY A 217 15.59 12.13 10.07
C GLY A 217 14.26 11.94 9.36
N SER A 218 14.16 11.02 8.37
CA SER A 218 12.91 10.79 7.62
C SER A 218 12.07 9.64 8.16
N GLY A 219 12.69 8.68 8.85
CA GLY A 219 12.02 7.42 9.24
C GLY A 219 11.79 6.42 8.09
N HIS A 220 12.27 6.73 6.88
CA HIS A 220 12.07 5.94 5.67
C HIS A 220 13.37 5.32 5.16
N TYR A 221 13.23 4.33 4.28
CA TYR A 221 14.34 3.67 3.60
C TYR A 221 14.21 3.87 2.10
N LEU A 222 15.34 3.92 1.41
CA LEU A 222 15.43 3.90 -0.04
C LEU A 222 16.18 2.65 -0.52
N LEU A 223 15.86 2.15 -1.70
CA LEU A 223 16.68 1.15 -2.36
C LEU A 223 18.04 1.75 -2.70
N LYS A 224 19.10 1.02 -2.43
CA LYS A 224 20.46 1.36 -2.88
C LYS A 224 20.51 1.35 -4.41
N GLY A 225 21.40 2.12 -4.96
CA GLY A 225 21.47 2.34 -6.41
C GLY A 225 20.60 3.53 -6.82
N ASP A 226 19.72 3.35 -7.82
CA ASP A 226 19.07 4.48 -8.50
C ASP A 226 18.19 5.34 -7.58
N SER A 227 17.38 4.74 -6.70
CA SER A 227 16.54 5.50 -5.77
C SER A 227 17.36 6.37 -4.83
N LEU A 228 18.36 5.79 -4.18
CA LEU A 228 19.23 6.51 -3.24
C LEU A 228 20.04 7.58 -3.95
N ASN A 229 20.66 7.26 -5.09
CA ASN A 229 21.46 8.19 -5.86
C ASN A 229 20.61 9.37 -6.35
N GLN A 230 19.42 9.09 -6.88
CA GLN A 230 18.49 10.11 -7.35
C GLN A 230 18.07 11.04 -6.20
N TYR A 231 17.69 10.47 -5.06
CA TYR A 231 17.33 11.27 -3.89
C TYR A 231 18.48 12.17 -3.43
N GLN A 232 19.71 11.65 -3.36
CA GLN A 232 20.89 12.42 -2.97
C GLN A 232 21.16 13.59 -3.92
N LEU A 233 21.02 13.36 -5.23
CA LEU A 233 21.16 14.41 -6.25
C LEU A 233 20.08 15.48 -6.09
N ILE A 234 18.82 15.07 -5.97
CA ILE A 234 17.69 15.97 -5.77
C ILE A 234 17.88 16.80 -4.49
N HIS A 235 18.21 16.15 -3.37
CA HIS A 235 18.42 16.84 -2.10
C HIS A 235 19.58 17.85 -2.17
N LYS A 236 20.64 17.52 -2.88
CA LYS A 236 21.78 18.42 -3.12
C LYS A 236 21.35 19.63 -3.96
N ASP A 237 20.62 19.41 -5.05
CA ASP A 237 20.35 20.45 -6.06
C ASP A 237 19.14 21.32 -5.71
N VAL A 238 18.12 20.75 -5.02
CA VAL A 238 16.96 21.50 -4.52
C VAL A 238 17.25 22.16 -3.17
N GLY A 239 17.90 21.45 -2.25
CA GLY A 239 18.32 21.96 -0.95
C GLY A 239 17.67 21.26 0.25
N GLU A 240 18.15 21.65 1.45
CA GLU A 240 17.82 21.00 2.73
C GLU A 240 16.35 21.10 3.17
N LYS A 241 15.56 21.96 2.52
CA LYS A 241 14.13 22.07 2.80
C LYS A 241 13.30 20.95 2.17
N LEU A 242 13.88 20.21 1.22
CA LEU A 242 13.24 19.04 0.66
C LEU A 242 13.34 17.87 1.64
N LEU A 243 12.20 17.21 1.90
CA LEU A 243 12.08 16.11 2.85
C LEU A 243 11.69 14.83 2.11
N LEU A 244 12.33 13.70 2.44
CA LEU A 244 11.82 12.38 2.05
C LEU A 244 10.62 12.05 2.93
N THR A 245 9.44 11.97 2.35
CA THR A 245 8.17 11.71 3.06
C THR A 245 7.68 10.28 2.91
N SER A 246 8.14 9.56 1.89
CA SER A 246 7.96 8.11 1.76
C SER A 246 9.04 7.53 0.88
N GLY A 247 9.60 6.40 1.26
CA GLY A 247 10.55 5.62 0.47
C GLY A 247 9.97 4.28 0.07
N ILE A 248 10.80 3.23 0.10
CA ILE A 248 10.34 1.89 -0.24
C ILE A 248 9.22 1.41 0.69
N ARG A 249 8.22 0.75 0.11
CA ARG A 249 7.07 0.17 0.81
C ARG A 249 6.81 -1.24 0.34
N ASN A 250 6.85 -2.20 1.28
CA ASN A 250 6.43 -3.56 1.00
C ASN A 250 4.90 -3.71 1.00
N VAL A 251 4.42 -4.85 0.58
CA VAL A 251 2.99 -5.17 0.42
C VAL A 251 2.19 -4.92 1.70
N VAL A 252 2.71 -5.28 2.88
CA VAL A 252 2.04 -5.07 4.18
C VAL A 252 1.77 -3.60 4.45
N LYS A 253 2.78 -2.74 4.25
CA LYS A 253 2.61 -1.29 4.43
C LYS A 253 1.61 -0.73 3.43
N GLN A 254 1.69 -1.15 2.17
CA GLN A 254 0.74 -0.71 1.14
C GLN A 254 -0.69 -1.18 1.43
N MET A 255 -0.86 -2.42 1.92
CA MET A 255 -2.14 -2.94 2.40
C MET A 255 -2.74 -2.05 3.48
N HIS A 256 -1.96 -1.73 4.51
CA HIS A 256 -2.41 -0.84 5.59
C HIS A 256 -2.87 0.54 5.09
N LEU A 257 -2.08 1.16 4.19
CA LEU A 257 -2.43 2.47 3.63
C LEU A 257 -3.71 2.40 2.78
N PHE A 258 -3.82 1.39 1.92
CA PHE A 258 -4.98 1.21 1.04
C PHE A 258 -6.26 0.93 1.81
N LEU A 259 -6.22 0.02 2.79
CA LEU A 259 -7.37 -0.26 3.66
C LEU A 259 -7.76 0.96 4.50
N SER A 260 -6.79 1.72 5.02
CA SER A 260 -7.06 2.96 5.75
C SER A 260 -7.73 4.01 4.87
N LYS A 261 -7.30 4.16 3.61
CA LYS A 261 -7.96 5.05 2.64
C LYS A 261 -9.34 4.54 2.25
N THR A 262 -9.52 3.23 2.09
CA THR A 262 -10.83 2.60 1.84
C THR A 262 -11.80 2.88 2.96
N ARG A 263 -11.36 2.82 4.22
CA ARG A 263 -12.17 3.22 5.38
C ARG A 263 -12.58 4.69 5.33
N GLN A 264 -11.63 5.60 5.07
CA GLN A 264 -11.91 7.04 4.90
C GLN A 264 -12.90 7.32 3.76
N SER A 265 -12.93 6.44 2.76
CA SER A 265 -13.82 6.49 1.61
C SER A 265 -15.13 5.70 1.83
N ASN A 266 -15.48 5.36 3.06
CA ASN A 266 -16.70 4.59 3.40
C ASN A 266 -16.81 3.26 2.65
N GLY A 267 -15.71 2.54 2.49
CA GLY A 267 -15.65 1.26 1.79
C GLY A 267 -15.58 1.36 0.26
N ASN A 268 -15.49 2.57 -0.30
CA ASN A 268 -15.36 2.80 -1.75
C ASN A 268 -13.92 2.52 -2.22
N LEU A 269 -13.70 1.36 -2.85
CA LEU A 269 -12.42 0.92 -3.40
C LEU A 269 -11.97 1.80 -4.58
N SER A 270 -12.90 2.19 -5.44
CA SER A 270 -12.61 3.08 -6.58
C SER A 270 -12.10 4.44 -6.12
N LYS A 271 -12.73 5.02 -5.10
CA LYS A 271 -12.29 6.28 -4.50
C LYS A 271 -10.93 6.15 -3.81
N ALA A 272 -10.70 5.06 -3.10
CA ALA A 272 -9.42 4.78 -2.46
C ALA A 272 -8.29 4.64 -3.49
N SER A 273 -8.53 3.92 -4.60
CA SER A 273 -7.53 3.68 -5.63
C SER A 273 -7.13 4.94 -6.39
N ARG A 274 -8.03 5.94 -6.52
CA ARG A 274 -7.69 7.25 -7.09
C ARG A 274 -6.67 8.04 -6.26
N SER A 275 -6.44 7.67 -5.01
CA SER A 275 -5.47 8.33 -4.11
C SER A 275 -4.28 7.46 -3.72
N LEU A 276 -4.41 6.13 -3.83
CA LEU A 276 -3.39 5.17 -3.40
C LEU A 276 -3.46 3.91 -4.26
N ALA A 277 -2.34 3.53 -4.84
CA ALA A 277 -2.22 2.26 -5.54
C ALA A 277 -2.60 1.09 -4.61
N PRO A 278 -3.34 0.08 -5.11
CA PRO A 278 -3.64 -1.13 -4.35
C PRO A 278 -2.38 -1.90 -3.94
N PRO A 279 -2.47 -2.81 -2.94
CA PRO A 279 -1.34 -3.65 -2.55
C PRO A 279 -0.79 -4.47 -3.71
N GLY A 280 0.52 -4.45 -3.89
CA GLY A 280 1.21 -5.08 -5.02
C GLY A 280 1.35 -4.20 -6.27
N TYR A 281 0.61 -3.09 -6.37
CA TYR A 281 0.64 -2.18 -7.52
C TYR A 281 1.42 -0.89 -7.28
N SER A 282 1.89 -0.65 -6.06
CA SER A 282 2.63 0.57 -5.72
C SER A 282 4.07 0.52 -6.22
N PHE A 283 4.46 1.50 -7.02
CA PHE A 283 5.83 1.64 -7.51
C PHE A 283 6.86 1.94 -6.40
N HIS A 284 6.42 2.33 -5.22
CA HIS A 284 7.30 2.35 -4.04
C HIS A 284 7.88 0.97 -3.70
N GLY A 285 7.23 -0.12 -4.11
CA GLY A 285 7.74 -1.47 -3.93
C GLY A 285 8.96 -1.79 -4.79
N ILE A 286 9.25 -0.98 -5.80
CA ILE A 286 10.36 -1.16 -6.75
C ILE A 286 11.28 0.05 -6.84
N GLY A 287 11.08 1.08 -6.01
CA GLY A 287 12.08 2.13 -5.85
C GLY A 287 11.63 3.57 -5.99
N ASP A 288 10.40 3.84 -6.45
CA ASP A 288 9.87 5.20 -6.42
C ASP A 288 9.80 5.73 -4.98
N PHE A 289 9.84 7.04 -4.83
CA PHE A 289 9.76 7.68 -3.52
C PHE A 289 9.02 9.02 -3.58
N ASP A 290 8.51 9.43 -2.41
CA ASP A 290 7.84 10.71 -2.26
C ASP A 290 8.75 11.73 -1.59
N VAL A 291 8.72 12.96 -2.10
CA VAL A 291 9.37 14.11 -1.49
C VAL A 291 8.36 15.22 -1.24
N ASP A 292 8.62 16.03 -0.22
CA ASP A 292 7.79 17.19 0.08
C ASP A 292 8.65 18.27 0.75
N LYS A 293 8.03 19.35 1.21
CA LYS A 293 8.73 20.49 1.79
C LYS A 293 8.60 20.53 3.30
N ILE A 294 9.70 20.72 4.01
CA ILE A 294 9.69 20.99 5.45
C ILE A 294 8.84 22.21 5.74
N GLY A 295 7.88 22.03 6.64
CA GLY A 295 6.99 23.10 7.11
C GLY A 295 5.66 23.21 6.36
N LEU A 296 5.39 22.37 5.36
CA LEU A 296 4.08 22.29 4.71
C LEU A 296 3.01 21.67 5.63
N GLY A 297 3.39 20.81 6.59
CA GLY A 297 2.47 20.21 7.55
C GLY A 297 1.38 19.39 6.89
N GLU A 298 0.10 19.72 7.13
CA GLU A 298 -1.06 19.01 6.56
C GLU A 298 -1.20 19.16 5.04
N ALA A 299 -0.52 20.12 4.44
CA ALA A 299 -0.48 20.28 2.99
C ALA A 299 0.53 19.34 2.29
N ASN A 300 1.32 18.59 3.05
CA ASN A 300 2.11 17.47 2.52
C ASN A 300 1.16 16.46 1.85
N PHE A 301 1.59 15.87 0.72
CA PHE A 301 0.76 14.98 -0.10
C PHE A 301 -0.49 15.64 -0.70
N THR A 302 -0.45 16.95 -0.89
CA THR A 302 -1.48 17.72 -1.61
C THR A 302 -0.87 18.47 -2.79
N ILE A 303 -1.74 19.01 -3.64
CA ILE A 303 -1.33 19.85 -4.77
C ILE A 303 -0.54 21.09 -4.32
N ASP A 304 -0.63 21.50 -3.06
CA ASP A 304 0.06 22.69 -2.54
C ASP A 304 1.58 22.57 -2.63
N PHE A 305 2.13 21.36 -2.63
CA PHE A 305 3.55 21.14 -2.90
C PHE A 305 3.95 21.71 -4.26
N SER A 306 3.11 21.58 -5.29
CA SER A 306 3.40 22.12 -6.62
C SER A 306 3.55 23.63 -6.68
N ASN A 307 3.06 24.34 -5.67
CA ASN A 307 3.16 25.81 -5.55
C ASN A 307 4.45 26.26 -4.82
N THR A 308 5.29 25.33 -4.36
CA THR A 308 6.51 25.64 -3.60
C THR A 308 7.70 25.93 -4.51
N GLU A 309 8.67 26.70 -4.00
CA GLU A 309 9.94 26.95 -4.70
C GLU A 309 10.73 25.65 -4.89
N GLU A 310 10.65 24.74 -3.93
CA GLU A 310 11.32 23.45 -3.95
C GLU A 310 10.80 22.60 -5.13
N PHE A 311 9.49 22.55 -5.33
CA PHE A 311 8.92 21.87 -6.49
C PHE A 311 9.31 22.53 -7.81
N GLN A 312 9.26 23.87 -7.89
CA GLN A 312 9.65 24.59 -9.09
C GLN A 312 11.13 24.33 -9.45
N ARG A 313 12.00 24.23 -8.45
CA ARG A 313 13.40 23.81 -8.68
C ARG A 313 13.47 22.35 -9.13
N LEU A 314 12.72 21.45 -8.49
CA LEU A 314 12.69 20.03 -8.80
C LEU A 314 12.36 19.79 -10.29
N ILE A 315 11.31 20.39 -10.83
CA ILE A 315 10.87 20.17 -12.21
C ILE A 315 11.82 20.82 -13.24
N THR A 316 12.71 21.72 -12.82
CA THR A 316 13.72 22.30 -13.71
C THR A 316 14.99 21.46 -13.83
N LEU A 317 15.15 20.41 -13.01
CA LEU A 317 16.36 19.58 -12.97
C LEU A 317 16.47 18.63 -14.16
N GLY A 318 15.72 18.54 -15.12
CA GLY A 318 15.85 17.79 -16.36
C GLY A 318 16.19 16.28 -16.25
N TYR A 319 16.32 15.78 -15.01
CA TYR A 319 16.57 14.38 -14.67
C TYR A 319 15.56 13.86 -13.64
N VAL A 320 14.48 14.60 -13.41
CA VAL A 320 13.40 14.24 -12.46
C VAL A 320 12.11 14.09 -13.23
N ASP A 321 11.50 12.93 -13.08
CA ASP A 321 10.20 12.61 -13.63
C ASP A 321 9.19 12.42 -12.50
N ILE A 322 7.95 12.92 -12.70
CA ILE A 322 6.80 12.69 -11.84
C ILE A 322 5.97 11.55 -12.42
N ARG A 323 5.70 10.51 -11.61
CA ARG A 323 4.97 9.34 -12.10
C ARG A 323 3.49 9.63 -12.39
N TYR A 324 2.81 10.28 -11.46
CA TYR A 324 1.38 10.52 -11.57
C TYR A 324 1.12 11.98 -11.96
N THR A 325 1.24 12.26 -13.25
CA THR A 325 0.90 13.56 -13.84
C THR A 325 -0.62 13.78 -13.81
N ASP A 326 -1.08 14.99 -14.12
CA ASP A 326 -2.50 15.37 -14.21
C ASP A 326 -3.25 14.71 -15.38
N THR A 327 -2.52 14.05 -16.27
CA THR A 327 -3.01 13.30 -17.44
C THR A 327 -2.53 11.86 -17.44
N ASN A 328 -2.08 11.34 -16.28
CA ASN A 328 -1.61 9.97 -16.20
C ASN A 328 -2.71 8.96 -16.55
N ARG A 329 -2.30 7.74 -16.92
CA ARG A 329 -3.21 6.65 -17.32
C ARG A 329 -3.37 5.56 -16.25
N TYR A 330 -2.90 5.81 -15.02
CA TYR A 330 -2.95 4.83 -13.93
C TYR A 330 -4.26 4.82 -13.14
N GLY A 331 -5.13 5.84 -13.30
CA GLY A 331 -6.31 6.02 -12.47
C GLY A 331 -6.06 6.74 -11.14
N VAL A 332 -4.86 7.30 -10.97
CA VAL A 332 -4.42 8.00 -9.76
C VAL A 332 -4.45 9.51 -9.99
N ARG A 333 -4.82 10.25 -8.96
CA ARG A 333 -4.76 11.72 -8.98
C ARG A 333 -3.36 12.24 -9.29
N TYR A 334 -3.25 13.51 -9.63
CA TYR A 334 -1.97 14.19 -9.74
C TYR A 334 -1.20 14.16 -8.41
N GLU A 335 0.04 13.67 -8.43
CA GLU A 335 0.91 13.57 -7.27
C GLU A 335 2.27 14.21 -7.56
N PRO A 336 2.41 15.54 -7.42
CA PRO A 336 3.65 16.27 -7.72
C PRO A 336 4.84 15.84 -6.85
N TRP A 337 4.57 15.20 -5.72
CA TRP A 337 5.59 14.69 -4.79
C TRP A 337 6.18 13.33 -5.18
N HIS A 338 5.52 12.57 -6.08
CA HIS A 338 5.88 11.18 -6.39
C HIS A 338 6.93 11.11 -7.49
N ILE A 339 8.17 10.83 -7.09
CA ILE A 339 9.33 10.75 -7.99
C ILE A 339 9.39 9.36 -8.61
N LYS A 340 9.42 9.34 -9.93
CA LYS A 340 9.57 8.14 -10.74
C LYS A 340 11.04 7.76 -10.86
N ILE A 341 11.36 6.48 -10.63
CA ILE A 341 12.71 5.93 -10.77
C ILE A 341 12.80 4.98 -11.96
N ILE A 342 11.82 4.14 -12.17
CA ILE A 342 11.78 3.11 -13.23
C ILE A 342 10.64 3.35 -14.19
#